data_9ea4c61adfcbf30489fd4b46789f7295
#
_entry.id   9ea4c61adfcbf30489fd4b46789f7295
#
_cell.length_a   1.000
_cell.length_b   1.000
_cell.length_c   1.000
_cell.angle_alpha   90.00
_cell.angle_beta   90.00
_cell.angle_gamma   90.00
#
_symmetry.space_group_name_H-M   'P 1'
#
loop_
_entity.id
_entity.type
_entity.pdbx_description
1 polymer ?
#
loop_
_entity_poly.entity_id
_entity_poly.type
_entity_poly.pdbx_seq_one_letter_code
_entity_poly.pdbx_strand_id
1 'polypeptide(L)'
;IRAVSFAIADGQLPSNGGAGYVIRRILRRAISYSYRFLDMKEPFLYELVAVLKNQMGAFFPEIVKQEKLVTEVIKEEENSFLKTIESGLIRVEKLIQQTISETKKVLPSAEVFELYDTYGFPDDLTRIIAEEKGLTIDKEGFKEEMRKQKERSKKSSAQKVYDWVILEEKPETFVGYDQTSSETYITRYRKVENKDGEFFQIVLNKTPFYPEGGGQVGDKGILIPSYAEGFDLSNPAAFDRENSTEILEVLETKKENNLIISLVKELPKDAGALFYAEVNTADRKNTQANHSVTHLLHEALRDVLGTHVEQKGSYVGPEYLRFDFSHFSKMNEEEIGRAHV
;
A
#
# COMPACT_ATOMS: atom_id res chain seq x y z
N ILE A 1 18.28 20.06 12.35
CA ILE A 1 17.94 19.09 13.40
C ILE A 1 16.62 19.40 14.11
N ARG A 2 16.39 20.63 14.57
CA ARG A 2 15.20 21.02 15.34
C ARG A 2 13.89 20.57 14.69
N ALA A 3 13.63 20.98 13.43
CA ALA A 3 12.37 20.66 12.74
C ALA A 3 12.16 19.15 12.58
N VAL A 4 13.22 18.40 12.27
CA VAL A 4 13.18 16.95 12.11
C VAL A 4 12.91 16.26 13.45
N SER A 5 13.56 16.69 14.54
CA SER A 5 13.39 16.09 15.86
C SER A 5 11.96 16.27 16.40
N PHE A 6 11.38 17.47 16.27
CA PHE A 6 10.00 17.70 16.67
C PHE A 6 9.01 16.89 15.84
N ALA A 7 9.18 16.84 14.52
CA ALA A 7 8.31 16.05 13.66
C ALA A 7 8.35 14.55 14.00
N ILE A 8 9.54 14.01 14.31
CA ILE A 8 9.67 12.61 14.75
C ILE A 8 9.04 12.40 16.12
N ALA A 9 9.23 13.34 17.07
CA ALA A 9 8.61 13.27 18.39
C ALA A 9 7.07 13.28 18.32
N ASP A 10 6.51 13.95 17.32
CA ASP A 10 5.06 13.97 17.00
C ASP A 10 4.59 12.75 16.18
N GLY A 11 5.44 11.74 16.00
CA GLY A 11 5.10 10.48 15.31
C GLY A 11 5.29 10.48 13.79
N GLN A 12 5.83 11.55 13.19
CA GLN A 12 6.09 11.63 11.76
C GLN A 12 7.47 11.09 11.41
N LEU A 13 7.58 9.81 11.07
CA LEU A 13 8.86 9.19 10.67
C LEU A 13 9.24 9.54 9.22
N PRO A 14 10.56 9.63 8.92
CA PRO A 14 11.05 9.73 7.54
C PRO A 14 10.52 8.58 6.67
N SER A 15 9.99 8.90 5.49
CA SER A 15 9.42 7.90 4.57
C SER A 15 9.57 8.31 3.11
N ASN A 16 9.12 7.45 2.17
CA ASN A 16 9.16 7.72 0.73
C ASN A 16 7.97 8.54 0.21
N GLY A 17 6.99 8.87 1.06
CA GLY A 17 5.79 9.60 0.65
C GLY A 17 5.19 10.46 1.75
N GLY A 18 4.22 11.29 1.41
CA GLY A 18 3.49 12.13 2.35
C GLY A 18 4.38 13.10 3.16
N ALA A 19 4.00 13.37 4.41
CA ALA A 19 4.74 14.25 5.31
C ALA A 19 6.14 13.70 5.63
N GLY A 20 6.28 12.38 5.77
CA GLY A 20 7.56 11.74 6.06
C GLY A 20 8.60 11.92 4.96
N TYR A 21 8.17 12.06 3.69
CA TYR A 21 9.08 12.40 2.59
C TYR A 21 9.71 13.78 2.79
N VAL A 22 8.95 14.77 3.25
CA VAL A 22 9.48 16.11 3.51
C VAL A 22 10.54 16.07 4.62
N ILE A 23 10.26 15.33 5.70
CA ILE A 23 11.19 15.16 6.82
C ILE A 23 12.48 14.48 6.37
N ARG A 24 12.36 13.38 5.62
CA ARG A 24 13.50 12.65 5.03
C ARG A 24 14.33 13.56 4.14
N ARG A 25 13.71 14.35 3.28
CA ARG A 25 14.38 15.28 2.39
C ARG A 25 15.17 16.35 3.15
N ILE A 26 14.58 16.94 4.20
CA ILE A 26 15.27 17.93 5.03
C ILE A 26 16.49 17.31 5.71
N LEU A 27 16.34 16.10 6.28
CA LEU A 27 17.42 15.41 6.96
C LEU A 27 18.56 15.03 5.98
N ARG A 28 18.23 14.42 4.83
CA ARG A 28 19.22 14.07 3.80
C ARG A 28 19.95 15.27 3.25
N ARG A 29 19.28 16.40 3.13
CA ARG A 29 19.92 17.66 2.75
C ARG A 29 20.93 18.10 3.81
N ALA A 30 20.61 18.04 5.09
CA ALA A 30 21.55 18.35 6.17
C ALA A 30 22.76 17.40 6.14
N ILE A 31 22.54 16.10 6.00
CA ILE A 31 23.63 15.09 5.88
C ILE A 31 24.53 15.39 4.68
N SER A 32 23.95 15.75 3.53
CA SER A 32 24.73 16.10 2.34
C SER A 32 25.61 17.33 2.56
N TYR A 33 25.12 18.38 3.20
CA TYR A 33 25.93 19.55 3.55
C TYR A 33 27.05 19.19 4.51
N SER A 34 26.77 18.38 5.51
CA SER A 34 27.78 17.92 6.47
C SER A 34 28.86 17.08 5.80
N TYR A 35 28.47 16.18 4.91
CA TYR A 35 29.40 15.35 4.13
C TYR A 35 30.31 16.19 3.23
N ARG A 36 29.75 17.18 2.50
CA ARG A 36 30.45 17.94 1.47
C ARG A 36 31.30 19.09 2.03
N PHE A 37 30.84 19.75 3.09
CA PHE A 37 31.46 20.99 3.57
C PHE A 37 32.11 20.87 4.95
N LEU A 38 31.69 19.91 5.78
CA LEU A 38 32.24 19.68 7.11
C LEU A 38 33.12 18.40 7.18
N ASP A 39 33.22 17.69 6.06
CA ASP A 39 33.92 16.41 5.92
C ASP A 39 33.48 15.33 6.93
N MET A 40 32.19 15.38 7.32
CA MET A 40 31.61 14.40 8.23
C MET A 40 31.21 13.15 7.45
N LYS A 41 32.03 12.09 7.53
CA LYS A 41 31.84 10.83 6.83
C LYS A 41 31.08 9.78 7.66
N GLU A 42 30.96 10.01 8.96
CA GLU A 42 30.25 9.19 9.92
C GLU A 42 28.99 9.91 10.41
N PRO A 43 27.96 9.19 10.88
CA PRO A 43 26.78 9.79 11.49
C PRO A 43 27.16 10.66 12.69
N PHE A 44 26.59 11.87 12.79
CA PHE A 44 26.82 12.77 13.91
C PHE A 44 25.64 13.68 14.22
N LEU A 45 24.72 13.92 13.27
CA LEU A 45 23.57 14.80 13.47
C LEU A 45 22.66 14.31 14.59
N TYR A 46 22.59 12.99 14.81
CA TYR A 46 21.87 12.39 15.90
C TYR A 46 22.35 12.83 17.28
N GLU A 47 23.63 13.15 17.44
CA GLU A 47 24.22 13.63 18.71
C GLU A 47 23.64 15.00 19.11
N LEU A 48 23.24 15.81 18.14
CA LEU A 48 22.61 17.11 18.36
C LEU A 48 21.22 17.02 19.00
N VAL A 49 20.62 15.83 19.05
CA VAL A 49 19.33 15.61 19.74
C VAL A 49 19.48 15.85 21.24
N ALA A 50 20.57 15.37 21.84
CA ALA A 50 20.86 15.62 23.26
C ALA A 50 21.04 17.12 23.56
N VAL A 51 21.68 17.85 22.65
CA VAL A 51 21.82 19.32 22.77
C VAL A 51 20.46 19.99 22.69
N LEU A 52 19.62 19.59 21.75
CA LEU A 52 18.26 20.11 21.58
C LEU A 52 17.41 19.84 22.84
N LYS A 53 17.46 18.61 23.37
CA LYS A 53 16.78 18.25 24.63
C LYS A 53 17.22 19.17 25.78
N ASN A 54 18.51 19.41 25.95
CA ASN A 54 19.02 20.27 27.03
C ASN A 54 18.57 21.72 26.89
N GLN A 55 18.45 22.24 25.67
CA GLN A 55 18.02 23.60 25.41
C GLN A 55 16.50 23.82 25.49
N MET A 56 15.72 22.85 25.04
CA MET A 56 14.29 23.02 24.81
C MET A 56 13.42 22.06 25.62
N GLY A 57 13.96 20.99 26.21
CA GLY A 57 13.18 19.95 26.88
C GLY A 57 12.37 20.43 28.09
N ALA A 58 12.78 21.53 28.75
CA ALA A 58 12.00 22.14 29.84
C ALA A 58 10.66 22.68 29.37
N PHE A 59 10.57 23.13 28.11
CA PHE A 59 9.35 23.70 27.50
C PHE A 59 8.60 22.67 26.61
N PHE A 60 9.30 21.67 26.13
CA PHE A 60 8.80 20.66 25.17
C PHE A 60 9.10 19.26 25.70
N PRO A 61 8.27 18.75 26.63
CA PRO A 61 8.51 17.45 27.28
C PRO A 61 8.44 16.25 26.32
N GLU A 62 7.80 16.39 25.15
CA GLU A 62 7.76 15.38 24.09
C GLU A 62 9.15 15.05 23.55
N ILE A 63 10.05 16.01 23.42
CA ILE A 63 11.44 15.78 23.01
C ILE A 63 12.19 14.95 24.05
N VAL A 64 11.92 15.18 25.35
CA VAL A 64 12.53 14.40 26.43
C VAL A 64 11.99 12.96 26.43
N LYS A 65 10.68 12.79 26.29
CA LYS A 65 10.04 11.46 26.27
C LYS A 65 10.45 10.63 25.07
N GLN A 66 10.64 11.26 23.92
CA GLN A 66 10.95 10.57 22.64
C GLN A 66 12.43 10.67 22.26
N GLU A 67 13.32 11.12 23.16
CA GLU A 67 14.75 11.31 22.87
C GLU A 67 15.39 10.09 22.21
N LYS A 68 15.17 8.90 22.78
CA LYS A 68 15.72 7.65 22.26
C LYS A 68 15.23 7.40 20.83
N LEU A 69 13.93 7.46 20.60
CA LEU A 69 13.36 7.26 19.27
C LEU A 69 13.92 8.27 18.26
N VAL A 70 13.91 9.56 18.59
CA VAL A 70 14.41 10.62 17.70
C VAL A 70 15.88 10.40 17.35
N THR A 71 16.72 10.04 18.34
CA THR A 71 18.14 9.76 18.16
C THR A 71 18.35 8.56 17.21
N GLU A 72 17.67 7.45 17.46
CA GLU A 72 17.80 6.22 16.66
C GLU A 72 17.31 6.42 15.23
N VAL A 73 16.15 7.10 15.03
CA VAL A 73 15.62 7.38 13.69
C VAL A 73 16.58 8.26 12.88
N ILE A 74 17.13 9.32 13.47
CA ILE A 74 18.08 10.20 12.78
C ILE A 74 19.35 9.43 12.45
N LYS A 75 19.90 8.69 13.40
CA LYS A 75 21.12 7.89 13.21
C LYS A 75 20.98 6.87 12.09
N GLU A 76 19.85 6.17 12.04
CA GLU A 76 19.60 5.16 11.00
C GLU A 76 19.43 5.79 9.61
N GLU A 77 18.75 6.92 9.51
CA GLU A 77 18.64 7.66 8.23
C GLU A 77 19.99 8.22 7.78
N GLU A 78 20.86 8.67 8.72
CA GLU A 78 22.25 9.04 8.44
C GLU A 78 23.04 7.85 7.91
N ASN A 79 23.04 6.72 8.63
CA ASN A 79 23.70 5.48 8.22
C ASN A 79 23.27 5.02 6.83
N SER A 80 21.97 5.01 6.61
CA SER A 80 21.39 4.58 5.33
C SER A 80 21.81 5.51 4.18
N PHE A 81 21.76 6.82 4.40
CA PHE A 81 22.05 7.78 3.35
C PHE A 81 23.56 7.92 3.09
N LEU A 82 24.39 7.85 4.11
CA LEU A 82 25.86 7.90 3.96
C LEU A 82 26.40 6.74 3.09
N LYS A 83 25.76 5.57 3.10
CA LYS A 83 26.11 4.45 2.21
C LYS A 83 25.88 4.75 0.73
N THR A 84 24.95 5.65 0.41
CA THR A 84 24.54 5.94 -0.97
C THR A 84 24.99 7.30 -1.46
N ILE A 85 25.34 8.23 -0.55
CA ILE A 85 25.66 9.62 -0.91
C ILE A 85 26.88 9.72 -1.81
N GLU A 86 27.93 8.96 -1.51
CA GLU A 86 29.18 8.99 -2.27
C GLU A 86 28.95 8.55 -3.72
N SER A 87 28.27 7.42 -3.93
CA SER A 87 27.94 6.93 -5.27
C SER A 87 27.01 7.88 -6.01
N GLY A 88 26.06 8.50 -5.30
CA GLY A 88 25.18 9.52 -5.85
C GLY A 88 25.93 10.77 -6.29
N LEU A 89 26.84 11.29 -5.48
CA LEU A 89 27.68 12.45 -5.80
C LEU A 89 28.58 12.19 -7.01
N ILE A 90 29.23 11.03 -7.09
CA ILE A 90 30.06 10.64 -8.25
C ILE A 90 29.22 10.64 -9.54
N ARG A 91 27.99 10.11 -9.49
CA ARG A 91 27.10 10.07 -10.65
C ARG A 91 26.61 11.46 -11.07
N VAL A 92 26.22 12.29 -10.11
CA VAL A 92 25.82 13.68 -10.37
C VAL A 92 26.98 14.45 -10.99
N GLU A 93 28.21 14.34 -10.47
CA GLU A 93 29.39 15.01 -11.01
C GLU A 93 29.67 14.54 -12.44
N LYS A 94 29.61 13.22 -12.70
CA LYS A 94 29.76 12.67 -14.06
C LYS A 94 28.72 13.22 -15.03
N LEU A 95 27.44 13.30 -14.62
CA LEU A 95 26.36 13.86 -15.43
C LEU A 95 26.58 15.34 -15.73
N ILE A 96 27.04 16.11 -14.73
CA ILE A 96 27.40 17.53 -14.89
C ILE A 96 28.54 17.69 -15.91
N GLN A 97 29.62 16.94 -15.78
CA GLN A 97 30.76 17.00 -16.69
C GLN A 97 30.35 16.65 -18.12
N GLN A 98 29.53 15.62 -18.29
CA GLN A 98 29.00 15.26 -19.61
C GLN A 98 28.13 16.39 -20.19
N THR A 99 27.23 16.99 -19.41
CA THR A 99 26.35 18.08 -19.84
C THR A 99 27.16 19.31 -20.25
N ILE A 100 28.24 19.63 -19.50
CA ILE A 100 29.14 20.73 -19.84
C ILE A 100 29.91 20.44 -21.15
N SER A 101 30.43 19.22 -21.32
CA SER A 101 31.16 18.83 -22.53
C SER A 101 30.28 18.91 -23.80
N GLU A 102 28.98 18.69 -23.67
CA GLU A 102 27.98 18.83 -24.72
C GLU A 102 27.50 20.30 -24.92
N THR A 103 28.09 21.26 -24.21
CA THR A 103 27.74 22.68 -24.25
C THR A 103 26.29 22.95 -23.85
N LYS A 104 25.68 22.04 -23.12
CA LYS A 104 24.30 22.17 -22.59
C LYS A 104 24.32 22.88 -21.23
N LYS A 105 23.21 23.55 -20.91
CA LYS A 105 23.03 24.26 -19.63
C LYS A 105 21.98 23.58 -18.73
N VAL A 106 21.33 22.54 -19.23
CA VAL A 106 20.25 21.85 -18.55
C VAL A 106 20.58 20.36 -18.45
N LEU A 107 20.56 19.79 -17.25
CA LEU A 107 20.70 18.35 -17.04
C LEU A 107 19.47 17.62 -17.62
N PRO A 108 19.68 16.52 -18.34
CA PRO A 108 18.58 15.75 -18.90
C PRO A 108 17.68 15.16 -17.81
N SER A 109 16.37 15.28 -17.99
CA SER A 109 15.37 14.85 -16.99
C SER A 109 15.37 13.35 -16.70
N ALA A 110 15.65 12.52 -17.72
CA ALA A 110 15.67 11.06 -17.57
C ALA A 110 16.78 10.61 -16.61
N GLU A 111 17.98 11.17 -16.73
CA GLU A 111 19.12 10.85 -15.89
C GLU A 111 18.95 11.40 -14.48
N VAL A 112 18.35 12.59 -14.32
CA VAL A 112 17.98 13.15 -13.00
C VAL A 112 16.91 12.28 -12.34
N PHE A 113 15.96 11.77 -13.12
CA PHE A 113 14.95 10.84 -12.63
C PHE A 113 15.55 9.49 -12.24
N GLU A 114 16.49 8.94 -12.99
CA GLU A 114 17.20 7.71 -12.66
C GLU A 114 17.98 7.84 -11.34
N LEU A 115 18.65 8.97 -11.11
CA LEU A 115 19.32 9.28 -9.84
C LEU A 115 18.34 9.24 -8.65
N TYR A 116 17.13 9.76 -8.84
CA TYR A 116 16.09 9.78 -7.83
C TYR A 116 15.46 8.40 -7.61
N ASP A 117 14.98 7.74 -8.66
CA ASP A 117 14.18 6.51 -8.61
C ASP A 117 15.03 5.27 -8.28
N THR A 118 16.17 5.14 -8.94
CA THR A 118 17.03 3.96 -8.83
C THR A 118 18.05 4.06 -7.70
N TYR A 119 18.65 5.24 -7.54
CA TYR A 119 19.71 5.42 -6.55
C TYR A 119 19.28 6.16 -5.29
N GLY A 120 18.01 6.58 -5.20
CA GLY A 120 17.46 7.26 -4.02
C GLY A 120 18.13 8.60 -3.71
N PHE A 121 18.77 9.22 -4.72
CA PHE A 121 19.45 10.49 -4.59
C PHE A 121 18.43 11.64 -4.81
N PRO A 122 18.20 12.51 -3.82
CA PRO A 122 17.15 13.52 -3.90
C PRO A 122 17.31 14.48 -5.08
N ASP A 123 16.22 14.76 -5.81
CA ASP A 123 16.22 15.67 -6.97
C ASP A 123 16.59 17.10 -6.60
N ASP A 124 16.18 17.59 -5.44
CA ASP A 124 16.53 18.90 -4.93
C ASP A 124 18.04 19.02 -4.62
N LEU A 125 18.66 17.93 -4.23
CA LEU A 125 20.12 17.88 -4.03
C LEU A 125 20.86 17.90 -5.37
N THR A 126 20.39 17.10 -6.34
CA THR A 126 20.90 17.14 -7.73
C THR A 126 20.82 18.56 -8.29
N ARG A 127 19.68 19.25 -8.09
CA ARG A 127 19.47 20.63 -8.52
C ARG A 127 20.48 21.60 -7.88
N ILE A 128 20.66 21.53 -6.56
CA ILE A 128 21.61 22.41 -5.85
C ILE A 128 23.02 22.24 -6.38
N ILE A 129 23.50 21.02 -6.57
CA ILE A 129 24.83 20.73 -7.09
C ILE A 129 24.98 21.21 -8.54
N ALA A 130 23.93 21.07 -9.37
CA ALA A 130 23.92 21.58 -10.72
C ALA A 130 24.00 23.13 -10.76
N GLU A 131 23.19 23.81 -9.91
CA GLU A 131 23.20 25.28 -9.80
C GLU A 131 24.55 25.83 -9.34
N GLU A 132 25.27 25.16 -8.47
CA GLU A 132 26.65 25.52 -8.07
C GLU A 132 27.64 25.53 -9.26
N LYS A 133 27.35 24.75 -10.30
CA LYS A 133 28.14 24.66 -11.54
C LYS A 133 27.55 25.49 -12.70
N GLY A 134 26.54 26.33 -12.43
CA GLY A 134 25.88 27.17 -13.42
C GLY A 134 24.94 26.40 -14.37
N LEU A 135 24.51 25.20 -13.98
CA LEU A 135 23.55 24.39 -14.72
C LEU A 135 22.17 24.42 -14.05
N THR A 136 21.16 24.01 -14.78
CA THR A 136 19.78 23.83 -14.26
C THR A 136 19.30 22.42 -14.51
N ILE A 137 18.19 22.01 -13.88
CA ILE A 137 17.49 20.76 -14.19
C ILE A 137 16.21 21.06 -14.95
N ASP A 138 15.81 20.16 -15.84
CA ASP A 138 14.52 20.17 -16.51
C ASP A 138 13.42 19.66 -15.55
N LYS A 139 12.79 20.60 -14.82
CA LYS A 139 11.75 20.28 -13.84
C LYS A 139 10.49 19.70 -14.47
N GLU A 140 10.12 20.17 -15.66
CA GLU A 140 8.91 19.69 -16.33
C GLU A 140 9.12 18.29 -16.90
N GLY A 141 10.28 18.04 -17.52
CA GLY A 141 10.68 16.70 -17.94
C GLY A 141 10.77 15.71 -16.76
N PHE A 142 11.30 16.13 -15.60
CA PHE A 142 11.34 15.30 -14.40
C PHE A 142 9.92 14.92 -13.92
N LYS A 143 8.99 15.87 -13.88
CA LYS A 143 7.59 15.60 -13.54
C LYS A 143 6.94 14.63 -14.53
N GLU A 144 7.27 14.75 -15.80
CA GLU A 144 6.78 13.84 -16.84
C GLU A 144 7.29 12.41 -16.65
N GLU A 145 8.59 12.24 -16.32
CA GLU A 145 9.12 10.91 -15.99
C GLU A 145 8.45 10.28 -14.73
N MET A 146 8.21 11.09 -13.70
CA MET A 146 7.42 10.70 -12.53
C MET A 146 5.99 10.25 -12.92
N ARG A 147 5.34 11.00 -13.83
CA ARG A 147 4.01 10.67 -14.35
C ARG A 147 4.03 9.35 -15.12
N LYS A 148 4.99 9.14 -15.99
CA LYS A 148 5.16 7.91 -16.78
C LYS A 148 5.38 6.69 -15.90
N GLN A 149 6.18 6.82 -14.84
CA GLN A 149 6.38 5.74 -13.86
C GLN A 149 5.08 5.40 -13.14
N LYS A 150 4.35 6.42 -12.65
CA LYS A 150 3.05 6.24 -11.99
C LYS A 150 2.00 5.61 -12.91
N GLU A 151 2.01 5.97 -14.20
CA GLU A 151 1.12 5.37 -15.19
C GLU A 151 1.50 3.94 -15.54
N ARG A 152 2.80 3.63 -15.65
CA ARG A 152 3.27 2.23 -15.82
C ARG A 152 2.82 1.35 -14.66
N SER A 153 2.89 1.85 -13.43
CA SER A 153 2.37 1.15 -12.25
C SER A 153 0.84 1.00 -12.27
N LYS A 154 0.10 1.96 -12.85
CA LYS A 154 -1.36 1.90 -12.99
C LYS A 154 -1.83 1.07 -14.19
N LYS A 155 -1.11 1.05 -15.31
CA LYS A 155 -1.50 0.32 -16.54
C LYS A 155 -1.52 -1.20 -16.37
N SER A 156 -0.87 -1.73 -15.34
CA SER A 156 -0.96 -3.16 -15.00
C SER A 156 -2.34 -3.58 -14.49
N SER A 157 -3.25 -2.64 -14.19
CA SER A 157 -4.58 -2.86 -13.65
C SER A 157 -5.72 -2.17 -14.44
N ALA A 158 -5.48 -1.80 -15.70
CA ALA A 158 -6.50 -1.15 -16.53
C ALA A 158 -7.61 -2.16 -16.87
N GLN A 159 -8.79 -1.97 -16.27
CA GLN A 159 -10.01 -2.72 -16.55
C GLN A 159 -10.95 -1.83 -17.36
N LYS A 160 -11.51 -2.36 -18.45
CA LYS A 160 -12.57 -1.69 -19.21
C LYS A 160 -13.91 -2.11 -18.64
N VAL A 161 -14.69 -1.15 -18.20
CA VAL A 161 -15.98 -1.36 -17.54
C VAL A 161 -17.08 -0.81 -18.43
N TYR A 162 -18.14 -1.60 -18.63
CA TYR A 162 -19.32 -1.23 -19.40
C TYR A 162 -20.45 -0.72 -18.48
N ASP A 163 -21.50 -0.20 -19.08
CA ASP A 163 -22.68 0.32 -18.35
C ASP A 163 -23.45 -0.80 -17.66
N TRP A 164 -24.15 -0.43 -16.58
CA TRP A 164 -25.03 -1.32 -15.86
C TRP A 164 -26.29 -1.65 -16.65
N VAL A 165 -26.60 -2.93 -16.76
CA VAL A 165 -27.92 -3.46 -17.14
C VAL A 165 -28.69 -3.66 -15.85
N ILE A 166 -29.76 -2.90 -15.66
CA ILE A 166 -30.63 -2.98 -14.47
C ILE A 166 -31.77 -3.95 -14.79
N LEU A 167 -31.91 -5.01 -13.98
CA LEU A 167 -32.97 -6.00 -14.09
C LEU A 167 -34.14 -5.61 -13.20
N GLU A 168 -33.88 -5.20 -11.96
CA GLU A 168 -34.88 -4.80 -10.99
C GLU A 168 -34.29 -3.81 -9.98
N GLU A 169 -35.03 -2.78 -9.60
CA GLU A 169 -34.67 -1.86 -8.52
C GLU A 169 -35.20 -2.39 -7.20
N LYS A 170 -34.36 -3.15 -6.49
CA LYS A 170 -34.59 -3.65 -5.13
C LYS A 170 -33.58 -3.09 -4.16
N PRO A 171 -33.92 -2.87 -2.87
CA PRO A 171 -32.95 -2.56 -1.84
C PRO A 171 -31.90 -3.66 -1.72
N GLU A 172 -30.66 -3.27 -1.56
CA GLU A 172 -29.54 -4.18 -1.35
C GLU A 172 -29.28 -4.36 0.15
N THR A 173 -29.17 -5.60 0.59
CA THR A 173 -28.95 -5.92 2.01
C THR A 173 -27.78 -6.87 2.16
N PHE A 174 -26.84 -6.50 3.01
CA PHE A 174 -25.75 -7.38 3.41
C PHE A 174 -26.16 -8.20 4.65
N VAL A 175 -26.05 -9.51 4.54
CA VAL A 175 -26.40 -10.45 5.64
C VAL A 175 -25.21 -11.31 6.09
N GLY A 176 -24.03 -11.08 5.51
CA GLY A 176 -22.86 -11.92 5.70
C GLY A 176 -22.20 -11.85 7.07
N TYR A 177 -22.69 -11.03 8.01
CA TYR A 177 -22.25 -11.12 9.41
C TYR A 177 -22.88 -12.33 10.12
N ASP A 178 -24.14 -12.64 9.79
CA ASP A 178 -24.92 -13.65 10.50
C ASP A 178 -25.15 -14.92 9.66
N GLN A 179 -25.07 -14.78 8.33
CA GLN A 179 -25.41 -15.85 7.39
C GLN A 179 -24.27 -16.08 6.39
N THR A 180 -23.96 -17.34 6.11
CA THR A 180 -23.02 -17.74 5.05
C THR A 180 -23.73 -18.16 3.76
N SER A 181 -25.08 -18.14 3.77
CA SER A 181 -25.92 -18.42 2.59
C SER A 181 -27.20 -17.62 2.64
N SER A 182 -27.79 -17.35 1.48
CA SER A 182 -29.10 -16.71 1.37
C SER A 182 -29.74 -16.93 0.02
N GLU A 183 -31.07 -16.94 -0.03
CA GLU A 183 -31.82 -16.74 -1.27
C GLU A 183 -31.64 -15.31 -1.76
N THR A 184 -31.47 -15.12 -3.08
CA THR A 184 -31.15 -13.83 -3.67
C THR A 184 -31.56 -13.71 -5.13
N TYR A 185 -31.69 -12.47 -5.61
CA TYR A 185 -31.87 -12.12 -7.03
C TYR A 185 -30.72 -11.21 -7.48
N ILE A 186 -30.31 -11.33 -8.75
CA ILE A 186 -29.42 -10.36 -9.38
C ILE A 186 -30.26 -9.12 -9.72
N THR A 187 -29.89 -7.96 -9.14
CA THR A 187 -30.61 -6.70 -9.39
C THR A 187 -30.08 -5.98 -10.61
N ARG A 188 -28.79 -6.08 -10.85
CA ARG A 188 -28.07 -5.50 -12.01
C ARG A 188 -26.79 -6.25 -12.30
N TYR A 189 -26.31 -6.10 -13.53
CA TYR A 189 -25.01 -6.62 -13.94
C TYR A 189 -24.36 -5.70 -14.97
N ARG A 190 -23.03 -5.80 -15.10
CA ARG A 190 -22.27 -5.16 -16.18
C ARG A 190 -21.11 -6.06 -16.62
N LYS A 191 -20.74 -5.94 -17.89
CA LYS A 191 -19.54 -6.58 -18.44
C LYS A 191 -18.31 -5.80 -18.04
N VAL A 192 -17.22 -6.51 -17.78
CA VAL A 192 -15.87 -5.98 -17.54
C VAL A 192 -14.84 -6.80 -18.30
N GLU A 193 -13.85 -6.12 -18.87
CA GLU A 193 -12.77 -6.74 -19.61
C GLU A 193 -11.43 -6.33 -18.98
N ASN A 194 -10.57 -7.29 -18.75
CA ASN A 194 -9.20 -7.09 -18.32
C ASN A 194 -8.25 -7.96 -19.15
N LYS A 195 -6.95 -7.99 -18.78
CA LYS A 195 -5.93 -8.82 -19.45
C LYS A 195 -6.19 -10.33 -19.36
N ASP A 196 -6.99 -10.76 -18.38
CA ASP A 196 -7.29 -12.17 -18.09
C ASP A 196 -8.57 -12.64 -18.81
N GLY A 197 -9.30 -11.71 -19.48
CA GLY A 197 -10.47 -12.00 -20.26
C GLY A 197 -11.70 -11.14 -19.95
N GLU A 198 -12.85 -11.69 -20.31
CA GLU A 198 -14.16 -11.10 -20.07
C GLU A 198 -14.76 -11.67 -18.78
N PHE A 199 -15.38 -10.82 -17.99
CA PHE A 199 -16.05 -11.16 -16.73
C PHE A 199 -17.32 -10.32 -16.60
N PHE A 200 -18.14 -10.68 -15.63
CA PHE A 200 -19.34 -9.91 -15.29
C PHE A 200 -19.32 -9.52 -13.81
N GLN A 201 -19.68 -8.30 -13.54
CA GLN A 201 -19.97 -7.80 -12.22
C GLN A 201 -21.47 -7.84 -12.00
N ILE A 202 -21.89 -8.46 -10.91
CA ILE A 202 -23.30 -8.60 -10.52
C ILE A 202 -23.52 -7.99 -9.15
N VAL A 203 -24.72 -7.49 -8.92
CA VAL A 203 -25.19 -6.99 -7.63
C VAL A 203 -26.40 -7.80 -7.19
N LEU A 204 -26.37 -8.27 -5.95
CA LEU A 204 -27.43 -9.08 -5.36
C LEU A 204 -28.32 -8.22 -4.44
N ASN A 205 -29.63 -8.47 -4.45
CA ASN A 205 -30.54 -7.78 -3.51
C ASN A 205 -30.30 -8.18 -2.06
N LYS A 206 -29.87 -9.43 -1.80
CA LYS A 206 -29.48 -9.94 -0.50
C LYS A 206 -28.20 -10.74 -0.65
N THR A 207 -27.08 -10.26 -0.08
CA THR A 207 -25.79 -10.89 -0.25
C THR A 207 -25.16 -11.37 1.05
N PRO A 208 -24.71 -12.64 1.12
CA PRO A 208 -23.92 -13.14 2.24
C PRO A 208 -22.41 -12.90 2.04
N PHE A 209 -21.98 -12.46 0.84
CA PHE A 209 -20.58 -12.26 0.51
C PHE A 209 -20.02 -10.99 1.12
N TYR A 210 -19.04 -11.09 1.99
CA TYR A 210 -18.31 -9.96 2.57
C TYR A 210 -17.47 -9.27 1.49
N PRO A 211 -17.60 -7.95 1.30
CA PRO A 211 -16.80 -7.23 0.32
C PRO A 211 -15.40 -6.94 0.83
N GLU A 212 -14.42 -6.89 -0.09
CA GLU A 212 -13.07 -6.44 0.23
C GLU A 212 -13.08 -5.13 1.01
N GLY A 213 -12.32 -5.09 2.11
CA GLY A 213 -12.23 -3.89 2.95
C GLY A 213 -11.21 -4.03 4.06
N GLY A 214 -10.54 -2.91 4.42
CA GLY A 214 -9.57 -2.89 5.51
C GLY A 214 -8.37 -3.84 5.34
N GLY A 215 -8.02 -4.18 4.09
CA GLY A 215 -6.97 -5.15 3.79
C GLY A 215 -7.44 -6.61 3.74
N GLN A 216 -8.66 -6.90 4.19
CA GLN A 216 -9.27 -8.23 4.07
C GLN A 216 -9.82 -8.42 2.65
N VAL A 217 -9.51 -9.56 2.04
CA VAL A 217 -10.06 -9.94 0.73
C VAL A 217 -11.57 -10.16 0.80
N GLY A 218 -12.26 -9.91 -0.30
CA GLY A 218 -13.67 -10.23 -0.44
C GLY A 218 -13.92 -11.73 -0.51
N ASP A 219 -15.10 -12.14 -0.09
CA ASP A 219 -15.49 -13.54 -0.14
C ASP A 219 -15.61 -14.07 -1.57
N LYS A 220 -15.36 -15.35 -1.65
CA LYS A 220 -15.65 -16.22 -2.78
C LYS A 220 -16.77 -17.18 -2.44
N GLY A 221 -17.34 -17.81 -3.43
CA GLY A 221 -18.35 -18.83 -3.24
C GLY A 221 -19.10 -19.15 -4.53
N ILE A 222 -20.38 -19.50 -4.41
CA ILE A 222 -21.19 -19.94 -5.56
C ILE A 222 -22.60 -19.33 -5.51
N LEU A 223 -23.19 -19.25 -6.69
CA LEU A 223 -24.63 -18.98 -6.90
C LEU A 223 -25.22 -20.16 -7.63
N ILE A 224 -26.25 -20.78 -7.05
CA ILE A 224 -26.99 -21.89 -7.63
C ILE A 224 -28.35 -21.35 -8.09
N PRO A 225 -28.67 -21.37 -9.39
CA PRO A 225 -29.98 -20.92 -9.84
C PRO A 225 -31.07 -21.92 -9.46
N SER A 226 -32.26 -21.43 -9.13
CA SER A 226 -33.41 -22.26 -8.72
C SER A 226 -33.88 -23.26 -9.79
N TYR A 227 -33.52 -23.02 -11.04
CA TYR A 227 -33.80 -23.89 -12.16
C TYR A 227 -32.74 -24.96 -12.43
N ALA A 228 -31.64 -24.99 -11.65
CA ALA A 228 -30.57 -26.00 -11.84
C ALA A 228 -31.16 -27.41 -11.62
N GLU A 229 -30.80 -28.32 -12.52
CA GLU A 229 -31.34 -29.69 -12.50
C GLU A 229 -30.95 -30.39 -11.18
N GLY A 230 -31.93 -30.90 -10.46
CA GLY A 230 -31.75 -31.56 -9.17
C GLY A 230 -31.53 -30.63 -7.99
N PHE A 231 -31.64 -29.30 -8.15
CA PHE A 231 -31.57 -28.36 -7.05
C PHE A 231 -32.93 -28.18 -6.35
N ASP A 232 -32.93 -28.40 -5.04
CA ASP A 232 -34.09 -28.14 -4.17
C ASP A 232 -33.75 -27.06 -3.16
N LEU A 233 -34.40 -25.93 -3.28
CA LEU A 233 -34.20 -24.76 -2.40
C LEU A 233 -34.51 -25.07 -0.93
N SER A 234 -35.42 -26.03 -0.66
CA SER A 234 -35.75 -26.47 0.68
C SER A 234 -34.66 -27.36 1.33
N ASN A 235 -33.79 -27.94 0.51
CA ASN A 235 -32.67 -28.79 0.96
C ASN A 235 -31.41 -28.53 0.12
N PRO A 236 -30.82 -27.33 0.17
CA PRO A 236 -29.65 -26.97 -0.65
C PRO A 236 -28.43 -27.86 -0.43
N ALA A 237 -28.32 -28.46 0.77
CA ALA A 237 -27.19 -29.32 1.13
C ALA A 237 -27.14 -30.64 0.34
N ALA A 238 -28.28 -31.11 -0.16
CA ALA A 238 -28.38 -32.35 -0.94
C ALA A 238 -27.97 -32.17 -2.41
N PHE A 239 -27.74 -30.94 -2.87
CA PHE A 239 -27.39 -30.66 -4.27
C PHE A 239 -25.98 -31.12 -4.61
N ASP A 240 -25.85 -31.82 -5.74
CA ASP A 240 -24.55 -32.26 -6.25
C ASP A 240 -23.82 -31.12 -6.95
N ARG A 241 -22.96 -30.44 -6.18
CA ARG A 241 -22.19 -29.28 -6.66
C ARG A 241 -21.06 -29.65 -7.62
N GLU A 242 -20.55 -30.87 -7.54
CA GLU A 242 -19.38 -31.30 -8.33
C GLU A 242 -19.77 -31.59 -9.78
N ASN A 243 -20.97 -32.09 -10.02
CA ASN A 243 -21.43 -32.52 -11.34
C ASN A 243 -22.34 -31.48 -12.05
N SER A 244 -22.68 -30.37 -11.40
CA SER A 244 -23.55 -29.35 -12.00
C SER A 244 -22.75 -28.34 -12.82
N THR A 245 -23.16 -28.12 -14.07
CA THR A 245 -22.61 -27.09 -14.98
C THR A 245 -23.36 -25.75 -14.89
N GLU A 246 -24.37 -25.65 -14.04
CA GLU A 246 -25.23 -24.45 -13.95
C GLU A 246 -24.85 -23.55 -12.76
N ILE A 247 -23.85 -23.94 -11.97
CA ILE A 247 -23.33 -23.14 -10.85
C ILE A 247 -22.49 -21.98 -11.40
N LEU A 248 -22.75 -20.79 -10.86
CA LEU A 248 -21.89 -19.61 -11.11
C LEU A 248 -20.91 -19.46 -9.95
N GLU A 249 -19.63 -19.44 -10.28
CA GLU A 249 -18.57 -19.17 -9.30
C GLU A 249 -18.42 -17.67 -9.06
N VAL A 250 -18.48 -17.28 -7.78
CA VAL A 250 -18.14 -15.93 -7.33
C VAL A 250 -16.64 -15.89 -7.05
N LEU A 251 -15.90 -15.20 -7.93
CA LEU A 251 -14.44 -15.14 -7.92
C LEU A 251 -13.90 -14.12 -6.92
N GLU A 252 -14.65 -13.04 -6.71
CA GLU A 252 -14.24 -11.90 -5.88
C GLU A 252 -15.49 -11.08 -5.49
N THR A 253 -15.44 -10.44 -4.32
CA THR A 253 -16.50 -9.51 -3.88
C THR A 253 -15.88 -8.20 -3.43
N LYS A 254 -16.34 -7.08 -4.01
CA LYS A 254 -15.84 -5.72 -3.75
C LYS A 254 -16.96 -4.76 -3.39
N LYS A 255 -16.61 -3.63 -2.80
CA LYS A 255 -17.53 -2.52 -2.56
C LYS A 255 -17.17 -1.32 -3.43
N GLU A 256 -18.13 -0.84 -4.21
CA GLU A 256 -17.99 0.37 -5.05
C GLU A 256 -19.26 1.23 -4.89
N ASN A 257 -19.10 2.49 -4.52
CA ASN A 257 -20.20 3.45 -4.36
C ASN A 257 -21.39 2.92 -3.53
N ASN A 258 -21.12 2.25 -2.42
CA ASN A 258 -22.08 1.56 -1.54
C ASN A 258 -22.71 0.27 -2.10
N LEU A 259 -22.43 -0.13 -3.33
CA LEU A 259 -22.85 -1.40 -3.89
C LEU A 259 -21.85 -2.50 -3.50
N ILE A 260 -22.36 -3.67 -3.13
CA ILE A 260 -21.57 -4.89 -2.99
C ILE A 260 -21.64 -5.63 -4.32
N ILE A 261 -20.48 -5.74 -4.96
CA ILE A 261 -20.36 -6.25 -6.32
C ILE A 261 -19.60 -7.58 -6.27
N SER A 262 -20.21 -8.63 -6.80
CA SER A 262 -19.57 -9.93 -6.97
C SER A 262 -19.12 -10.11 -8.42
N LEU A 263 -17.91 -10.65 -8.62
CA LEU A 263 -17.34 -10.93 -9.94
C LEU A 263 -17.59 -12.39 -10.30
N VAL A 264 -18.17 -12.61 -11.47
CA VAL A 264 -18.42 -13.95 -12.03
C VAL A 264 -17.82 -14.04 -13.44
N LYS A 265 -17.52 -15.25 -13.89
CA LYS A 265 -16.91 -15.47 -15.21
C LYS A 265 -17.92 -15.31 -16.34
N GLU A 266 -19.15 -15.73 -16.10
CA GLU A 266 -20.22 -15.73 -17.09
C GLU A 266 -21.56 -15.36 -16.43
N LEU A 267 -22.53 -14.93 -17.24
CA LEU A 267 -23.90 -14.72 -16.77
C LEU A 267 -24.70 -16.03 -16.81
N PRO A 268 -25.68 -16.19 -15.89
CA PRO A 268 -26.60 -17.32 -15.93
C PRO A 268 -27.52 -17.25 -17.16
N LYS A 269 -28.10 -18.38 -17.55
CA LYS A 269 -29.09 -18.45 -18.65
C LYS A 269 -30.26 -17.51 -18.43
N ASP A 270 -30.71 -17.40 -17.20
CA ASP A 270 -31.75 -16.45 -16.76
C ASP A 270 -31.22 -15.66 -15.56
N ALA A 271 -30.81 -14.43 -15.83
CA ALA A 271 -30.30 -13.52 -14.80
C ALA A 271 -31.39 -12.99 -13.86
N GLY A 272 -32.69 -13.11 -14.25
CA GLY A 272 -33.84 -12.73 -13.42
C GLY A 272 -34.31 -13.82 -12.46
N ALA A 273 -33.72 -15.02 -12.53
CA ALA A 273 -34.14 -16.15 -11.68
C ALA A 273 -33.78 -15.91 -10.20
N LEU A 274 -34.40 -16.71 -9.33
CA LEU A 274 -33.99 -16.83 -7.93
C LEU A 274 -32.72 -17.67 -7.84
N PHE A 275 -31.77 -17.25 -7.00
CA PHE A 275 -30.53 -17.96 -6.73
C PHE A 275 -30.39 -18.29 -5.26
N TYR A 276 -29.65 -19.34 -4.97
CA TYR A 276 -29.13 -19.62 -3.66
C TYR A 276 -27.64 -19.26 -3.65
N ALA A 277 -27.27 -18.25 -2.86
CA ALA A 277 -25.91 -17.78 -2.67
C ALA A 277 -25.28 -18.53 -1.50
N GLU A 278 -24.06 -19.05 -1.69
CA GLU A 278 -23.32 -19.78 -0.65
C GLU A 278 -21.84 -19.34 -0.65
N VAL A 279 -21.38 -18.88 0.51
CA VAL A 279 -19.98 -18.44 0.72
C VAL A 279 -19.07 -19.65 0.91
N ASN A 280 -17.85 -19.61 0.37
CA ASN A 280 -16.82 -20.56 0.76
C ASN A 280 -16.49 -20.40 2.25
N THR A 281 -17.11 -21.22 3.07
CA THR A 281 -17.02 -21.13 4.54
C THR A 281 -15.62 -21.49 5.08
N ALA A 282 -14.87 -22.31 4.36
CA ALA A 282 -13.49 -22.66 4.74
C ALA A 282 -12.58 -21.43 4.58
N ASP A 283 -12.62 -20.77 3.42
CA ASP A 283 -11.85 -19.56 3.16
C ASP A 283 -12.27 -18.43 4.12
N ARG A 284 -13.58 -18.28 4.37
CA ARG A 284 -14.10 -17.26 5.32
C ARG A 284 -13.53 -17.46 6.70
N LYS A 285 -13.54 -18.68 7.24
CA LYS A 285 -13.01 -19.01 8.58
C LYS A 285 -11.52 -18.73 8.68
N ASN A 286 -10.74 -19.15 7.67
CA ASN A 286 -9.30 -18.91 7.63
C ASN A 286 -9.00 -17.40 7.55
N THR A 287 -9.75 -16.67 6.74
CA THR A 287 -9.60 -15.21 6.61
C THR A 287 -9.94 -14.50 7.92
N GLN A 288 -10.99 -14.91 8.63
CA GLN A 288 -11.35 -14.40 9.96
C GLN A 288 -10.24 -14.67 11.00
N ALA A 289 -9.65 -15.87 11.00
CA ALA A 289 -8.52 -16.20 11.86
C ALA A 289 -7.32 -15.31 11.57
N ASN A 290 -6.94 -15.16 10.30
CA ASN A 290 -5.84 -14.29 9.86
C ASN A 290 -6.11 -12.82 10.17
N HIS A 291 -7.35 -12.36 10.10
CA HIS A 291 -7.73 -11.01 10.52
C HIS A 291 -7.46 -10.79 12.02
N SER A 292 -7.85 -11.72 12.85
CA SER A 292 -7.58 -11.67 14.30
C SER A 292 -6.07 -11.70 14.58
N VAL A 293 -5.34 -12.59 13.90
CA VAL A 293 -3.86 -12.67 14.01
C VAL A 293 -3.19 -11.35 13.59
N THR A 294 -3.73 -10.64 12.60
CA THR A 294 -3.20 -9.33 12.19
C THR A 294 -3.20 -8.32 13.35
N HIS A 295 -4.26 -8.29 14.15
CA HIS A 295 -4.33 -7.43 15.34
C HIS A 295 -3.36 -7.86 16.44
N LEU A 296 -3.27 -9.18 16.70
CA LEU A 296 -2.32 -9.73 17.68
C LEU A 296 -0.87 -9.44 17.27
N LEU A 297 -0.54 -9.61 15.98
CA LEU A 297 0.77 -9.29 15.43
C LEU A 297 1.10 -7.80 15.58
N HIS A 298 0.14 -6.91 15.32
CA HIS A 298 0.35 -5.47 15.50
C HIS A 298 0.72 -5.14 16.95
N GLU A 299 -0.01 -5.68 17.92
CA GLU A 299 0.30 -5.43 19.33
C GLU A 299 1.63 -6.05 19.75
N ALA A 300 1.93 -7.28 19.33
CA ALA A 300 3.22 -7.92 19.60
C ALA A 300 4.40 -7.11 19.04
N LEU A 301 4.25 -6.56 17.82
CA LEU A 301 5.27 -5.68 17.23
C LEU A 301 5.43 -4.38 18.02
N ARG A 302 4.35 -3.81 18.55
CA ARG A 302 4.42 -2.62 19.41
C ARG A 302 5.11 -2.91 20.74
N ASP A 303 4.85 -4.07 21.34
CA ASP A 303 5.51 -4.52 22.59
C ASP A 303 7.00 -4.76 22.40
N VAL A 304 7.40 -5.33 21.26
CA VAL A 304 8.80 -5.69 20.99
C VAL A 304 9.62 -4.51 20.47
N LEU A 305 9.07 -3.74 19.51
CA LEU A 305 9.78 -2.69 18.79
C LEU A 305 9.48 -1.28 19.32
N GLY A 306 8.35 -1.11 19.99
CA GLY A 306 7.91 0.17 20.54
C GLY A 306 6.65 0.74 19.91
N THR A 307 6.06 1.71 20.62
CA THR A 307 4.75 2.31 20.30
C THR A 307 4.71 3.11 18.97
N HIS A 308 5.87 3.37 18.35
CA HIS A 308 5.98 4.01 17.04
C HIS A 308 5.56 3.10 15.88
N VAL A 309 5.39 1.80 16.14
CA VAL A 309 4.91 0.85 15.12
C VAL A 309 3.46 1.17 14.79
N GLU A 310 3.23 1.56 13.55
CA GLU A 310 1.91 1.87 12.99
C GLU A 310 1.70 1.07 11.71
N GLN A 311 0.48 0.57 11.53
CA GLN A 311 0.08 -0.08 10.28
C GLN A 311 0.15 0.90 9.11
N LYS A 312 0.83 0.52 8.05
CA LYS A 312 0.89 1.26 6.78
C LYS A 312 0.10 0.57 5.67
N GLY A 313 -0.10 -0.74 5.78
CA GLY A 313 -0.91 -1.55 4.90
C GLY A 313 -1.13 -2.92 5.50
N SER A 314 -2.11 -3.65 4.95
CA SER A 314 -2.33 -5.06 5.28
C SER A 314 -2.94 -5.79 4.08
N TYR A 315 -2.70 -7.07 4.06
CA TYR A 315 -3.44 -8.03 3.24
C TYR A 315 -3.85 -9.19 4.15
N VAL A 316 -5.11 -9.55 4.13
CA VAL A 316 -5.68 -10.64 4.96
C VAL A 316 -6.49 -11.56 4.04
N GLY A 317 -5.93 -12.71 3.74
CA GLY A 317 -6.55 -13.75 2.92
C GLY A 317 -6.67 -15.07 3.67
N PRO A 318 -7.23 -16.11 3.03
CA PRO A 318 -7.40 -17.42 3.66
C PRO A 318 -6.07 -18.17 3.87
N GLU A 319 -5.07 -17.96 2.99
CA GLU A 319 -3.80 -18.68 3.03
C GLU A 319 -2.75 -17.99 3.89
N TYR A 320 -2.71 -16.66 3.87
CA TYR A 320 -1.74 -15.85 4.59
C TYR A 320 -2.26 -14.44 4.88
N LEU A 321 -1.56 -13.77 5.77
CA LEU A 321 -1.67 -12.34 6.00
C LEU A 321 -0.33 -11.65 5.68
N ARG A 322 -0.40 -10.37 5.29
CA ARG A 322 0.75 -9.47 5.22
C ARG A 322 0.44 -8.23 6.05
N PHE A 323 1.39 -7.83 6.86
CA PHE A 323 1.28 -6.63 7.68
C PHE A 323 2.44 -5.70 7.39
N ASP A 324 2.17 -4.57 6.76
CA ASP A 324 3.15 -3.54 6.45
C ASP A 324 3.11 -2.47 7.54
N PHE A 325 4.23 -2.21 8.17
CA PHE A 325 4.30 -1.30 9.31
C PHE A 325 5.50 -0.35 9.24
N SER A 326 5.43 0.74 10.01
CA SER A 326 6.52 1.70 10.14
C SER A 326 7.54 1.21 11.18
N HIS A 327 8.79 1.08 10.75
CA HIS A 327 9.93 0.91 11.64
C HIS A 327 11.15 1.56 10.98
N PHE A 328 12.08 2.07 11.78
CA PHE A 328 13.21 2.88 11.30
C PHE A 328 14.45 2.05 10.96
N SER A 329 14.54 0.82 11.47
CA SER A 329 15.68 -0.08 11.24
C SER A 329 15.22 -1.47 10.78
N LYS A 330 16.18 -2.29 10.34
CA LYS A 330 15.93 -3.71 10.09
C LYS A 330 15.81 -4.44 11.44
N MET A 331 14.76 -5.23 11.59
CA MET A 331 14.59 -6.11 12.76
C MET A 331 15.73 -7.13 12.83
N ASN A 332 16.23 -7.37 14.02
CA ASN A 332 17.17 -8.44 14.29
C ASN A 332 16.44 -9.77 14.55
N GLU A 333 17.19 -10.88 14.64
CA GLU A 333 16.64 -12.23 14.79
C GLU A 333 15.91 -12.41 16.13
N GLU A 334 16.35 -11.76 17.21
CA GLU A 334 15.70 -11.82 18.51
C GLU A 334 14.35 -11.09 18.48
N GLU A 335 14.29 -9.91 17.87
CA GLU A 335 13.05 -9.15 17.71
C GLU A 335 12.04 -9.91 16.84
N ILE A 336 12.50 -10.54 15.77
CA ILE A 336 11.64 -11.40 14.91
C ILE A 336 11.15 -12.60 15.72
N GLY A 337 12.04 -13.28 16.48
CA GLY A 337 11.68 -14.43 17.29
C GLY A 337 10.68 -14.10 18.39
N ARG A 338 10.77 -12.92 19.00
CA ARG A 338 9.83 -12.48 20.04
C ARG A 338 8.47 -12.06 19.51
N ALA A 339 8.41 -11.57 18.28
CA ALA A 339 7.14 -11.24 17.59
C ALA A 339 6.46 -12.50 17.00
N HIS A 340 7.13 -13.65 17.02
CA HIS A 340 6.55 -14.95 16.62
C HIS A 340 5.72 -15.47 17.78
N VAL A 341 4.43 -15.52 17.62
CA VAL A 341 3.48 -16.10 18.58
C VAL A 341 3.10 -17.50 18.14
#